data_eab200201ee00c0844614debc1aedb48
#
_entry.id   eab200201ee00c0844614debc1aedb48
#
_cell.length_a   1.000
_cell.length_b   1.000
_cell.length_c   1.000
_cell.angle_alpha   90.00
_cell.angle_beta   90.00
_cell.angle_gamma   90.00
#
_symmetry.space_group_name_H-M   'P 1'
#
loop_
_entity.id
_entity.type
_entity.pdbx_description
1 polymer ?
#
loop_
_entity_poly.entity_id
_entity_poly.type
_entity_poly.pdbx_seq_one_letter_code
_entity_poly.pdbx_strand_id
1 'polypeptide(L)'
;MVKSMKPNKQRKAHYNAPLHEKRKRITARLLLDKPDTRFASVRSVTVRVGDTVRVIRGDFSNGGKRHGGKRNANPLTGAVLRIESDTGRIFIEGAKGSKSDNKEEAVPVHSSNVVVVKIDVTDKLRVQKLTGNRS
;
A
#
# COMPACT_ATOMS: atom_id res chain seq x y z
N MET A 1 12.71 16.44 -10.16
CA MET A 1 13.73 15.63 -9.45
C MET A 1 14.77 16.55 -8.84
N VAL A 2 15.10 16.38 -7.58
CA VAL A 2 16.10 17.21 -6.90
C VAL A 2 17.51 16.72 -7.24
N LYS A 3 18.37 17.63 -7.69
CA LYS A 3 19.74 17.30 -8.06
C LYS A 3 20.70 17.17 -6.88
N SER A 4 20.30 17.66 -5.70
CA SER A 4 21.13 17.61 -4.49
C SER A 4 21.17 16.21 -3.88
N MET A 5 22.36 15.77 -3.46
CA MET A 5 22.52 14.49 -2.75
C MET A 5 22.34 14.63 -1.23
N LYS A 6 22.13 15.83 -0.71
CA LYS A 6 21.93 16.06 0.73
C LYS A 6 20.60 15.46 1.20
N PRO A 7 20.58 14.68 2.29
CA PRO A 7 19.34 14.04 2.78
C PRO A 7 18.23 15.04 3.12
N ASN A 8 18.59 16.21 3.66
CA ASN A 8 17.60 17.25 3.99
C ASN A 8 16.89 17.78 2.76
N LYS A 9 17.62 17.97 1.65
CA LYS A 9 17.04 18.41 0.37
C LYS A 9 16.13 17.34 -0.24
N GLN A 10 16.51 16.09 -0.13
CA GLN A 10 15.69 14.96 -0.59
C GLN A 10 14.39 14.85 0.19
N ARG A 11 14.43 14.99 1.52
CA ARG A 11 13.21 15.00 2.36
C ARG A 11 12.30 16.17 2.03
N LYS A 12 12.87 17.38 1.89
CA LYS A 12 12.09 18.57 1.51
C LYS A 12 11.40 18.38 0.16
N ALA A 13 12.10 17.83 -0.83
CA ALA A 13 11.52 17.54 -2.13
C ALA A 13 10.39 16.51 -2.05
N HIS A 14 10.52 15.53 -1.19
CA HIS A 14 9.48 14.53 -0.98
C HIS A 14 8.21 15.15 -0.40
N TYR A 15 8.31 16.00 0.62
CA TYR A 15 7.15 16.67 1.23
C TYR A 15 6.52 17.72 0.32
N ASN A 16 7.31 18.43 -0.46
CA ASN A 16 6.85 19.51 -1.33
C ASN A 16 6.49 19.03 -2.75
N ALA A 17 6.58 17.73 -3.02
CA ALA A 17 6.26 17.18 -4.33
C ALA A 17 4.79 17.47 -4.70
N PRO A 18 4.49 17.73 -5.99
CA PRO A 18 3.11 17.86 -6.44
C PRO A 18 2.36 16.54 -6.29
N LEU A 19 1.05 16.63 -6.22
CA LEU A 19 0.17 15.48 -5.94
C LEU A 19 0.32 14.35 -6.96
N HIS A 20 0.54 14.68 -8.23
CA HIS A 20 0.72 13.68 -9.27
C HIS A 20 2.00 12.83 -9.08
N GLU A 21 3.04 13.41 -8.47
CA GLU A 21 4.25 12.66 -8.11
C GLU A 21 4.04 11.84 -6.83
N LYS A 22 3.35 12.42 -5.84
CA LYS A 22 3.05 11.72 -4.59
C LYS A 22 2.21 10.45 -4.83
N ARG A 23 1.26 10.50 -5.75
CA ARG A 23 0.45 9.33 -6.12
C ARG A 23 1.28 8.17 -6.68
N LYS A 24 2.32 8.47 -7.43
CA LYS A 24 3.21 7.44 -7.98
C LYS A 24 4.03 6.72 -6.93
N ARG A 25 4.21 7.33 -5.77
CA ARG A 25 5.00 6.78 -4.66
C ARG A 25 4.23 5.80 -3.78
N ILE A 26 2.92 5.71 -3.95
CA ILE A 26 2.08 4.76 -3.21
C ILE A 26 2.14 3.41 -3.91
N THR A 27 3.30 2.77 -3.81
CA THR A 27 3.57 1.48 -4.45
C THR A 27 3.74 0.40 -3.41
N ALA A 28 3.30 -0.80 -3.75
CA ALA A 28 3.50 -2.00 -2.96
C ALA A 28 3.95 -3.14 -3.85
N ARG A 29 4.70 -4.08 -3.30
CA ARG A 29 5.13 -5.26 -4.02
C ARG A 29 3.92 -6.12 -4.35
N LEU A 30 3.92 -6.69 -5.56
CA LEU A 30 2.88 -7.61 -5.99
C LEU A 30 3.27 -9.04 -5.61
N LEU A 31 2.45 -9.66 -4.76
CA LEU A 31 2.60 -11.06 -4.36
C LEU A 31 1.20 -11.69 -4.40
N LEU A 32 0.79 -12.14 -5.57
CA LEU A 32 -0.54 -12.69 -5.76
C LEU A 32 -0.70 -14.04 -5.04
N ASP A 33 -1.80 -14.22 -4.34
CA ASP A 33 -2.18 -15.51 -3.73
C ASP A 33 -2.50 -16.56 -4.81
N LYS A 34 -3.15 -16.11 -5.88
CA LYS A 34 -3.39 -16.94 -7.07
C LYS A 34 -2.53 -16.43 -8.21
N PRO A 35 -1.54 -17.21 -8.67
CA PRO A 35 -0.67 -16.78 -9.76
C PRO A 35 -1.49 -16.44 -11.02
N ASP A 36 -1.18 -15.28 -11.59
CA ASP A 36 -1.78 -14.83 -12.86
C ASP A 36 -0.65 -14.59 -13.86
N THR A 37 -0.70 -15.28 -14.98
CA THR A 37 0.33 -15.19 -16.02
C THR A 37 0.42 -13.79 -16.64
N ARG A 38 -0.68 -13.03 -16.62
CA ARG A 38 -0.70 -11.66 -17.14
C ARG A 38 0.22 -10.72 -16.35
N PHE A 39 0.41 -10.98 -15.07
CA PHE A 39 1.19 -10.14 -14.15
C PHE A 39 2.52 -10.78 -13.73
N ALA A 40 2.96 -11.83 -14.40
CA ALA A 40 4.16 -12.57 -14.03
C ALA A 40 5.43 -11.72 -14.03
N SER A 41 5.52 -10.72 -14.91
CA SER A 41 6.66 -9.80 -15.01
C SER A 41 6.55 -8.57 -14.10
N VAL A 42 5.42 -8.39 -13.42
CA VAL A 42 5.17 -7.21 -12.58
C VAL A 42 5.74 -7.43 -11.19
N ARG A 43 6.66 -6.57 -10.76
CA ARG A 43 7.25 -6.64 -9.42
C ARG A 43 6.46 -5.84 -8.40
N SER A 44 6.04 -4.63 -8.76
CA SER A 44 5.31 -3.72 -7.87
C SER A 44 4.22 -3.00 -8.63
N VAL A 45 3.19 -2.60 -7.91
CA VAL A 45 2.04 -1.87 -8.48
C VAL A 45 1.73 -0.66 -7.61
N THR A 46 1.16 0.37 -8.22
CA THR A 46 0.56 1.48 -7.49
C THR A 46 -0.75 1.00 -6.87
N VAL A 47 -0.85 1.11 -5.54
CA VAL A 47 -2.04 0.66 -4.81
C VAL A 47 -3.24 1.55 -5.13
N ARG A 48 -4.39 0.94 -5.37
CA ARG A 48 -5.66 1.62 -5.60
C ARG A 48 -6.75 1.09 -4.68
N VAL A 49 -7.80 1.87 -4.53
CA VAL A 49 -9.02 1.43 -3.83
C VAL A 49 -9.61 0.21 -4.55
N GLY A 50 -9.96 -0.82 -3.79
CA GLY A 50 -10.46 -2.08 -4.32
C GLY A 50 -9.43 -3.20 -4.40
N ASP A 51 -8.14 -2.88 -4.33
CA ASP A 51 -7.09 -3.89 -4.24
C ASP A 51 -7.15 -4.59 -2.88
N THR A 52 -6.85 -5.88 -2.85
CA THR A 52 -6.68 -6.61 -1.59
C THR A 52 -5.20 -6.66 -1.24
N VAL A 53 -4.88 -6.25 -0.01
CA VAL A 53 -3.50 -6.16 0.48
C VAL A 53 -3.33 -6.97 1.75
N ARG A 54 -2.09 -7.41 1.99
CA ARG A 54 -1.69 -8.08 3.23
C ARG A 54 -0.61 -7.26 3.91
N VAL A 55 -0.79 -6.99 5.20
CA VAL A 55 0.19 -6.23 5.98
C VAL A 55 1.32 -7.17 6.40
N ILE A 56 2.56 -6.82 6.02
CA ILE A 56 3.74 -7.63 6.30
C ILE A 56 4.64 -7.03 7.40
N ARG A 57 4.47 -5.75 7.69
CA ARG A 57 5.25 -5.02 8.70
C ARG A 57 4.33 -4.16 9.54
N GLY A 58 4.76 -3.85 10.77
CA GLY A 58 4.00 -3.03 11.69
C GLY A 58 3.05 -3.82 12.57
N ASP A 59 2.21 -3.13 13.31
CA ASP A 59 1.33 -3.72 14.33
C ASP A 59 0.34 -4.73 13.75
N PHE A 60 -0.16 -4.46 12.55
CA PHE A 60 -1.17 -5.32 11.90
C PHE A 60 -0.58 -6.56 11.21
N SER A 61 0.74 -6.68 11.15
CA SER A 61 1.38 -7.90 10.64
C SER A 61 1.18 -9.10 11.57
N ASN A 62 0.80 -8.85 12.82
CA ASN A 62 0.52 -9.86 13.85
C ASN A 62 -0.93 -9.79 14.35
N GLY A 63 -1.87 -9.37 13.52
CA GLY A 63 -3.27 -9.24 13.92
C GLY A 63 -3.54 -8.12 14.93
N GLY A 64 -2.73 -7.06 14.92
CA GLY A 64 -2.88 -5.93 15.83
C GLY A 64 -2.22 -6.09 17.19
N LYS A 65 -1.49 -7.16 17.42
CA LYS A 65 -0.75 -7.37 18.67
C LYS A 65 0.61 -6.68 18.61
N ARG A 66 0.78 -5.66 19.43
CA ARG A 66 2.03 -4.89 19.51
C ARG A 66 3.20 -5.67 20.11
N HIS A 67 2.93 -6.58 21.04
CA HIS A 67 3.95 -7.28 21.80
C HIS A 67 3.72 -8.80 21.79
N GLY A 68 4.78 -9.55 21.54
CA GLY A 68 4.77 -10.99 21.74
C GLY A 68 4.08 -11.81 20.65
N GLY A 69 4.54 -11.70 19.41
CA GLY A 69 4.10 -12.61 18.36
C GLY A 69 5.16 -12.73 17.28
N LYS A 70 5.20 -13.86 16.60
CA LYS A 70 6.05 -14.02 15.41
C LYS A 70 5.55 -13.07 14.31
N ARG A 71 6.48 -12.36 13.69
CA ARG A 71 6.17 -11.52 12.53
C ARG A 71 5.47 -12.37 11.45
N ASN A 72 4.40 -11.86 10.90
CA ASN A 72 3.59 -12.52 9.87
C ASN A 72 2.91 -13.83 10.30
N ALA A 73 2.78 -14.09 11.61
CA ALA A 73 2.07 -15.27 12.09
C ALA A 73 0.57 -15.19 11.77
N ASN A 74 0.00 -14.00 11.87
CA ASN A 74 -1.42 -13.76 11.59
C ASN A 74 -1.61 -12.38 10.93
N PRO A 75 -1.11 -12.19 9.70
CA PRO A 75 -1.15 -10.88 9.04
C PRO A 75 -2.58 -10.48 8.68
N LEU A 76 -2.87 -9.19 8.85
CA LEU A 76 -4.14 -8.63 8.40
C LEU A 76 -4.18 -8.63 6.87
N THR A 77 -5.23 -9.19 6.30
CA THR A 77 -5.51 -9.13 4.87
C THR A 77 -6.88 -8.50 4.67
N GLY A 78 -6.97 -7.51 3.83
CA GLY A 78 -8.23 -6.81 3.58
C GLY A 78 -8.18 -5.93 2.35
N ALA A 79 -9.34 -5.42 1.96
CA ALA A 79 -9.47 -4.50 0.84
C ALA A 79 -9.03 -3.09 1.23
N VAL A 80 -8.45 -2.36 0.29
CA VAL A 80 -8.12 -0.94 0.46
C VAL A 80 -9.39 -0.12 0.36
N LEU A 81 -9.72 0.61 1.42
CA LEU A 81 -10.93 1.44 1.49
C LEU A 81 -10.69 2.86 1.01
N ARG A 82 -9.53 3.43 1.37
CA ARG A 82 -9.19 4.81 1.04
C ARG A 82 -7.68 4.96 0.92
N ILE A 83 -7.24 5.87 0.09
CA ILE A 83 -5.84 6.22 -0.08
C ILE A 83 -5.65 7.70 0.18
N GLU A 84 -4.69 8.04 1.04
CA GLU A 84 -4.28 9.40 1.32
C GLU A 84 -2.95 9.66 0.62
N SER A 85 -3.00 10.35 -0.52
CA SER A 85 -1.83 10.53 -1.40
C SER A 85 -0.76 11.43 -0.80
N ASP A 86 -1.15 12.42 0.01
CA ASP A 86 -0.23 13.36 0.64
C ASP A 86 0.76 12.67 1.58
N THR A 87 0.28 11.76 2.39
CA THR A 87 1.08 11.07 3.39
C THR A 87 1.59 9.71 2.93
N GLY A 88 1.08 9.21 1.81
CA GLY A 88 1.39 7.87 1.31
C GLY A 88 0.77 6.76 2.16
N ARG A 89 -0.31 7.06 2.87
CA ARG A 89 -1.00 6.13 3.76
C ARG A 89 -2.22 5.54 3.08
N ILE A 90 -2.49 4.29 3.40
CA ILE A 90 -3.68 3.58 2.95
C ILE A 90 -4.51 3.13 4.14
N PHE A 91 -5.82 3.09 3.96
CA PHE A 91 -6.77 2.59 4.96
C PHE A 91 -7.28 1.23 4.49
N ILE A 92 -7.06 0.23 5.32
CA ILE A 92 -7.38 -1.17 5.01
C ILE A 92 -8.56 -1.61 5.86
N GLU A 93 -9.45 -2.38 5.29
CA GLU A 93 -10.56 -3.00 6.02
C GLU A 93 -10.01 -3.87 7.15
N GLY A 94 -10.50 -3.64 8.37
CA GLY A 94 -10.04 -4.33 9.57
C GLY A 94 -8.86 -3.68 10.29
N ALA A 95 -8.16 -2.73 9.70
CA ALA A 95 -7.10 -1.96 10.35
C ALA A 95 -7.72 -0.81 11.17
N LYS A 96 -8.18 -1.12 12.38
CA LYS A 96 -8.87 -0.19 13.27
C LYS A 96 -8.19 -0.15 14.62
N GLY A 97 -8.22 1.02 15.25
CA GLY A 97 -7.78 1.23 16.62
C GLY A 97 -8.92 1.81 17.46
N SER A 98 -8.96 1.46 18.74
CA SER A 98 -9.91 2.06 19.68
C SER A 98 -9.34 3.36 20.26
N LYS A 99 -10.16 4.41 20.27
CA LYS A 99 -9.86 5.63 20.99
C LYS A 99 -10.26 5.51 22.46
N SER A 100 -9.79 6.45 23.31
CA SER A 100 -10.13 6.52 24.72
C SER A 100 -11.64 6.69 24.99
N ASP A 101 -12.39 7.17 24.03
CA ASP A 101 -13.86 7.34 24.10
C ASP A 101 -14.64 6.10 23.55
N ASN A 102 -13.98 4.97 23.40
CA ASN A 102 -14.54 3.71 22.88
C ASN A 102 -15.02 3.76 21.41
N LYS A 103 -14.62 4.78 20.65
CA LYS A 103 -14.89 4.84 19.22
C LYS A 103 -13.79 4.14 18.44
N GLU A 104 -14.18 3.32 17.48
CA GLU A 104 -13.24 2.73 16.53
C GLU A 104 -12.85 3.76 15.47
N GLU A 105 -11.57 3.85 15.18
CA GLU A 105 -11.03 4.73 14.16
C GLU A 105 -10.14 3.96 13.22
N ALA A 106 -10.23 4.26 11.93
CA ALA A 106 -9.35 3.65 10.93
C ALA A 106 -7.90 4.07 11.16
N VAL A 107 -7.00 3.10 11.21
CA VAL A 107 -5.56 3.33 11.38
C VAL A 107 -4.89 3.33 10.03
N PRO A 108 -4.18 4.39 9.64
CA PRO A 108 -3.45 4.44 8.38
C PRO A 108 -2.24 3.51 8.41
N VAL A 109 -1.99 2.84 7.29
CA VAL A 109 -0.83 1.97 7.09
C VAL A 109 -0.04 2.48 5.89
N HIS A 110 1.28 2.57 6.02
CA HIS A 110 2.11 3.01 4.91
C HIS A 110 2.16 1.93 3.81
N SER A 111 2.17 2.34 2.55
CA SER A 111 2.16 1.41 1.41
C SER A 111 3.37 0.47 1.37
N SER A 112 4.51 0.85 1.93
CA SER A 112 5.70 0.00 2.01
C SER A 112 5.55 -1.18 2.99
N ASN A 113 4.56 -1.12 3.88
CA ASN A 113 4.30 -2.16 4.88
C ASN A 113 3.34 -3.25 4.40
N VAL A 114 2.87 -3.15 3.17
CA VAL A 114 1.90 -4.09 2.61
C VAL A 114 2.40 -4.72 1.32
N VAL A 115 1.83 -5.87 0.98
CA VAL A 115 1.96 -6.47 -0.35
C VAL A 115 0.57 -6.61 -0.95
N VAL A 116 0.45 -6.43 -2.26
CA VAL A 116 -0.81 -6.60 -2.97
C VAL A 116 -0.99 -8.09 -3.29
N VAL A 117 -2.04 -8.69 -2.76
CA VAL A 117 -2.34 -10.12 -2.96
C VAL A 117 -3.41 -10.35 -4.02
N LYS A 118 -4.18 -9.32 -4.35
CA LYS A 118 -5.17 -9.36 -5.43
C LYS A 118 -5.32 -7.96 -6.02
N ILE A 119 -5.25 -7.87 -7.34
CA ILE A 119 -5.42 -6.62 -8.08
C ILE A 119 -6.88 -6.49 -8.50
N ASP A 120 -7.42 -5.28 -8.38
CA ASP A 120 -8.70 -4.92 -8.96
C ASP A 120 -8.53 -4.76 -10.49
N VAL A 121 -9.19 -5.61 -11.25
CA VAL A 121 -9.09 -5.67 -12.71
C VAL A 121 -10.24 -4.97 -13.43
N THR A 122 -11.07 -4.22 -12.73
CA THR A 122 -12.21 -3.50 -13.30
C THR A 122 -11.77 -2.40 -14.27
N ASP A 123 -10.62 -1.76 -14.03
CA ASP A 123 -10.06 -0.74 -14.89
C ASP A 123 -9.19 -1.38 -15.98
N LYS A 124 -9.69 -1.39 -17.20
CA LYS A 124 -8.99 -1.96 -18.35
C LYS A 124 -7.68 -1.24 -18.68
N LEU A 125 -7.62 0.07 -18.49
CA LEU A 125 -6.40 0.85 -18.73
C LEU A 125 -5.29 0.48 -17.76
N ARG A 126 -5.66 0.24 -16.50
CA ARG A 126 -4.70 -0.23 -15.48
C ARG A 126 -4.12 -1.59 -15.86
N VAL A 127 -4.97 -2.52 -16.27
CA VAL A 127 -4.54 -3.86 -16.69
C VAL A 127 -3.63 -3.78 -17.90
N GLN A 128 -3.97 -2.98 -18.91
CA GLN A 128 -3.12 -2.76 -20.09
C GLN A 128 -1.75 -2.21 -19.73
N LYS A 129 -1.70 -1.25 -18.82
CA LYS A 129 -0.44 -0.66 -18.34
C LYS A 129 0.42 -1.69 -17.62
N LEU A 130 -0.17 -2.51 -16.77
CA LEU A 130 0.55 -3.53 -15.99
C LEU A 130 1.03 -4.68 -16.86
N THR A 131 0.27 -5.10 -17.85
CA THR A 131 0.65 -6.17 -18.75
C THR A 131 1.60 -5.73 -19.87
N GLY A 132 1.88 -4.42 -19.98
CA GLY A 132 2.71 -3.88 -21.04
C GLY A 132 2.04 -3.84 -22.40
N ASN A 133 0.80 -4.22 -22.50
CA ASN A 133 0.02 -4.21 -23.75
C ASN A 133 -0.50 -2.81 -24.04
N ARG A 134 0.42 -1.93 -24.40
CA ARG A 134 0.08 -0.59 -24.89
C ARG A 134 -0.20 -0.67 -26.38
N SER A 135 -1.41 -0.89 -26.69
CA SER A 135 -1.88 -0.72 -28.06
C SER A 135 -2.48 0.67 -28.21
#